data_2e501aef5d2b78259931fac44a8bebad
#
_entry.id   2e501aef5d2b78259931fac44a8bebad
#
_cell.length_a   1.000
_cell.length_b   1.000
_cell.length_c   1.000
_cell.angle_alpha   90.00
_cell.angle_beta   90.00
_cell.angle_gamma   90.00
#
_symmetry.space_group_name_H-M   'P 1'
#
loop_
_entity.id
_entity.type
_entity.pdbx_description
1 polymer ?
#
loop_
_entity_poly.entity_id
_entity_poly.type
_entity_poly.pdbx_seq_one_letter_code
_entity_poly.pdbx_strand_id
1 'polypeptide(L)'
;MFTHLPLGLKMEVEDVTFSTGGNATNVAVTFARQGLQASYMWALGHDPASETILHAMDAEGVDTSAVVQDERYQSGYSVVLIATNGERTILNHRGYAGGKHPRLDYGAIHSADWIYPTSLGDGGLPLLRHIIDEAEKHKVKIMLNPAGPELAEPDKLKALLESVDVLCTNKEEMQLLVAGETLEELALHALHYVPVVIVSDGPNGVVATDGKTLVRAGMYEDIPVIDRTGAGDAFASGFLSQWSQGKSLKESIIFASANSTSVVTKIGAKDGILHRGVKLHEMPIHERPVNARDV
;
A
#
# COMPACT_ATOMS: atom_id res chain seq x y z
N MET A 1 26.00 1.26 -11.71
CA MET A 1 26.83 0.03 -11.56
C MET A 1 25.98 -1.13 -12.08
N PHE A 2 26.55 -2.01 -12.95
CA PHE A 2 25.80 -3.16 -13.45
C PHE A 2 26.37 -4.41 -12.78
N THR A 3 25.52 -5.24 -12.17
CA THR A 3 25.88 -6.57 -11.70
C THR A 3 25.53 -7.57 -12.80
N HIS A 4 26.52 -8.32 -13.27
CA HIS A 4 26.31 -9.37 -14.27
C HIS A 4 26.16 -10.72 -13.58
N LEU A 5 25.08 -11.42 -13.87
CA LEU A 5 24.88 -12.81 -13.48
C LEU A 5 25.34 -13.71 -14.64
N PRO A 6 26.51 -14.33 -14.57
CA PRO A 6 26.99 -15.16 -15.64
C PRO A 6 26.18 -16.46 -15.72
N LEU A 7 25.75 -16.81 -16.94
CA LEU A 7 25.00 -18.04 -17.18
C LEU A 7 25.91 -19.28 -16.97
N GLY A 8 25.32 -20.34 -16.44
CA GLY A 8 25.99 -21.64 -16.28
C GLY A 8 26.89 -21.75 -15.04
N LEU A 9 27.00 -20.71 -14.22
CA LEU A 9 27.78 -20.79 -12.97
C LEU A 9 26.86 -21.01 -11.76
N LYS A 10 27.42 -21.67 -10.75
CA LYS A 10 26.87 -21.67 -9.39
C LYS A 10 27.50 -20.50 -8.66
N MET A 11 26.64 -19.69 -8.03
CA MET A 11 27.07 -18.58 -7.19
C MET A 11 26.68 -18.87 -5.74
N GLU A 12 27.63 -18.74 -4.84
CA GLU A 12 27.35 -18.80 -3.41
C GLU A 12 26.83 -17.43 -2.93
N VAL A 13 25.89 -17.47 -2.03
CA VAL A 13 25.35 -16.29 -1.34
C VAL A 13 25.72 -16.36 0.14
N GLU A 14 25.97 -15.21 0.75
CA GLU A 14 26.41 -15.15 2.15
C GLU A 14 25.26 -15.48 3.11
N ASP A 15 24.05 -15.03 2.77
CA ASP A 15 22.86 -15.22 3.62
C ASP A 15 21.59 -15.31 2.78
N VAL A 16 20.56 -15.96 3.33
CA VAL A 16 19.24 -16.11 2.72
C VAL A 16 18.17 -15.84 3.77
N THR A 17 17.36 -14.81 3.53
CA THR A 17 16.22 -14.49 4.37
C THR A 17 14.93 -14.81 3.63
N PHE A 18 14.02 -15.54 4.27
CA PHE A 18 12.66 -15.78 3.78
C PHE A 18 11.69 -14.87 4.49
N SER A 19 10.90 -14.12 3.75
CA SER A 19 9.83 -13.29 4.30
C SER A 19 8.63 -13.25 3.37
N THR A 20 7.46 -12.99 3.91
CA THR A 20 6.28 -12.72 3.10
C THR A 20 6.24 -11.23 2.75
N GLY A 21 5.93 -10.95 1.49
CA GLY A 21 5.75 -9.60 0.94
C GLY A 21 4.38 -9.49 0.25
N GLY A 22 4.27 -8.45 -0.55
CA GLY A 22 3.04 -8.12 -1.30
C GLY A 22 2.22 -7.06 -0.59
N ASN A 23 1.84 -6.04 -1.35
CA ASN A 23 1.20 -4.83 -0.82
C ASN A 23 0.02 -5.15 0.10
N ALA A 24 -0.94 -5.97 -0.35
CA ALA A 24 -2.13 -6.28 0.42
C ALA A 24 -1.84 -6.99 1.75
N THR A 25 -0.87 -7.92 1.78
CA THR A 25 -0.50 -8.60 3.03
C THR A 25 0.25 -7.68 4.00
N ASN A 26 1.06 -6.75 3.49
CA ASN A 26 1.74 -5.73 4.32
C ASN A 26 0.71 -4.81 4.98
N VAL A 27 -0.30 -4.40 4.21
CA VAL A 27 -1.41 -3.55 4.66
C VAL A 27 -2.26 -4.28 5.71
N ALA A 28 -2.62 -5.55 5.48
CA ALA A 28 -3.42 -6.33 6.42
C ALA A 28 -2.73 -6.49 7.78
N VAL A 29 -1.41 -6.72 7.79
CA VAL A 29 -0.61 -6.78 9.03
C VAL A 29 -0.62 -5.44 9.77
N THR A 30 -0.53 -4.31 9.06
CA THR A 30 -0.67 -3.00 9.72
C THR A 30 -2.02 -2.89 10.42
N PHE A 31 -3.11 -3.23 9.75
CA PHE A 31 -4.45 -3.14 10.34
C PHE A 31 -4.60 -4.03 11.57
N ALA A 32 -4.14 -5.28 11.49
CA ALA A 32 -4.18 -6.21 12.63
C ALA A 32 -3.36 -5.69 13.82
N ARG A 33 -2.11 -5.24 13.60
CA ARG A 33 -1.25 -4.69 14.66
C ARG A 33 -1.79 -3.40 15.27
N GLN A 34 -2.65 -2.66 14.53
CA GLN A 34 -3.36 -1.50 15.05
C GLN A 34 -4.68 -1.85 15.75
N GLY A 35 -5.00 -3.13 15.88
CA GLY A 35 -6.17 -3.64 16.61
C GLY A 35 -7.48 -3.53 15.81
N LEU A 36 -7.40 -3.44 14.49
CA LEU A 36 -8.55 -3.55 13.60
C LEU A 36 -8.81 -5.03 13.27
N GLN A 37 -10.06 -5.36 12.96
CA GLN A 37 -10.41 -6.65 12.38
C GLN A 37 -10.00 -6.62 10.89
N ALA A 38 -8.83 -7.21 10.61
CA ALA A 38 -8.26 -7.24 9.27
C ALA A 38 -8.60 -8.53 8.56
N SER A 39 -9.07 -8.44 7.31
CA SER A 39 -9.28 -9.59 6.43
C SER A 39 -8.46 -9.43 5.16
N TYR A 40 -7.88 -10.52 4.68
CA TYR A 40 -7.14 -10.57 3.43
C TYR A 40 -7.96 -11.32 2.36
N MET A 41 -8.28 -10.63 1.28
CA MET A 41 -9.07 -11.17 0.17
C MET A 41 -8.19 -11.20 -1.08
N TRP A 42 -7.88 -12.41 -1.56
CA TRP A 42 -7.16 -12.63 -2.81
C TRP A 42 -7.34 -14.06 -3.30
N ALA A 43 -6.74 -14.37 -4.44
CA ALA A 43 -6.64 -15.71 -4.99
C ALA A 43 -5.20 -16.21 -4.93
N LEU A 44 -5.00 -17.40 -4.39
CA LEU A 44 -3.70 -18.04 -4.23
C LEU A 44 -3.71 -19.46 -4.85
N GLY A 45 -2.53 -19.96 -5.18
CA GLY A 45 -2.35 -21.34 -5.60
C GLY A 45 -2.36 -22.32 -4.39
N HIS A 46 -2.27 -23.60 -4.70
CA HIS A 46 -1.90 -24.65 -3.75
C HIS A 46 -0.39 -24.91 -3.88
N ASP A 47 0.42 -24.02 -3.33
CA ASP A 47 1.88 -24.02 -3.44
C ASP A 47 2.55 -23.57 -2.14
N PRO A 48 3.85 -23.84 -1.93
CA PRO A 48 4.56 -23.47 -0.69
C PRO A 48 4.52 -21.96 -0.39
N ALA A 49 4.42 -21.11 -1.44
CA ALA A 49 4.31 -19.67 -1.22
C ALA A 49 2.97 -19.30 -0.59
N SER A 50 1.86 -19.91 -1.04
CA SER A 50 0.54 -19.69 -0.44
C SER A 50 0.49 -20.16 1.01
N GLU A 51 1.05 -21.34 1.32
CA GLU A 51 1.12 -21.85 2.69
C GLU A 51 1.87 -20.88 3.61
N THR A 52 3.00 -20.35 3.14
CA THR A 52 3.80 -19.37 3.88
C THR A 52 3.03 -18.07 4.11
N ILE A 53 2.33 -17.58 3.08
CA ILE A 53 1.50 -16.36 3.17
C ILE A 53 0.39 -16.56 4.19
N LEU A 54 -0.39 -17.65 4.09
CA LEU A 54 -1.52 -17.92 4.97
C LEU A 54 -1.07 -18.11 6.43
N HIS A 55 0.02 -18.84 6.65
CA HIS A 55 0.61 -18.98 7.98
C HIS A 55 1.06 -17.64 8.58
N ALA A 56 1.69 -16.79 7.79
CA ALA A 56 2.11 -15.47 8.24
C ALA A 56 0.91 -14.55 8.56
N MET A 57 -0.18 -14.64 7.79
CA MET A 57 -1.40 -13.87 8.05
C MET A 57 -2.09 -14.36 9.33
N ASP A 58 -2.20 -15.67 9.53
CA ASP A 58 -2.76 -16.26 10.74
C ASP A 58 -1.97 -15.86 12.00
N ALA A 59 -0.63 -15.90 11.93
CA ALA A 59 0.24 -15.48 13.02
C ALA A 59 0.06 -14.01 13.44
N GLU A 60 -0.37 -13.16 12.51
CA GLU A 60 -0.68 -11.73 12.77
C GLU A 60 -2.18 -11.51 13.10
N GLY A 61 -2.99 -12.56 13.14
CA GLY A 61 -4.42 -12.47 13.43
C GLY A 61 -5.25 -11.86 12.30
N VAL A 62 -4.78 -11.97 11.05
CA VAL A 62 -5.52 -11.54 9.86
C VAL A 62 -6.46 -12.67 9.41
N ASP A 63 -7.73 -12.37 9.22
CA ASP A 63 -8.70 -13.32 8.68
C ASP A 63 -8.42 -13.61 7.19
N THR A 64 -8.21 -14.86 6.86
CA THR A 64 -7.95 -15.35 5.51
C THR A 64 -9.11 -16.16 4.92
N SER A 65 -10.27 -16.16 5.55
CA SER A 65 -11.45 -16.91 5.10
C SER A 65 -11.94 -16.53 3.70
N ALA A 66 -11.65 -15.29 3.26
CA ALA A 66 -11.95 -14.78 1.91
C ALA A 66 -10.86 -15.08 0.87
N VAL A 67 -9.83 -15.81 1.23
CA VAL A 67 -8.82 -16.26 0.27
C VAL A 67 -9.35 -17.45 -0.53
N VAL A 68 -9.37 -17.31 -1.84
CA VAL A 68 -9.74 -18.40 -2.77
C VAL A 68 -8.47 -19.14 -3.17
N GLN A 69 -8.36 -20.42 -2.81
CA GLN A 69 -7.28 -21.29 -3.30
C GLN A 69 -7.78 -22.17 -4.46
N ASP A 70 -6.97 -22.24 -5.53
CA ASP A 70 -7.29 -23.06 -6.69
C ASP A 70 -5.99 -23.60 -7.31
N GLU A 71 -5.97 -24.87 -7.73
CA GLU A 71 -4.80 -25.50 -8.37
C GLU A 71 -4.40 -24.83 -9.69
N ARG A 72 -5.31 -24.10 -10.32
CA ARG A 72 -5.03 -23.31 -11.54
C ARG A 72 -4.29 -22.02 -11.27
N TYR A 73 -4.17 -21.60 -10.02
CA TYR A 73 -3.47 -20.38 -9.62
C TYR A 73 -2.03 -20.71 -9.23
N GLN A 74 -1.17 -19.72 -9.37
CA GLN A 74 0.19 -19.73 -8.85
C GLN A 74 0.38 -18.50 -7.98
N SER A 75 0.87 -18.68 -6.78
CA SER A 75 1.13 -17.58 -5.86
C SER A 75 2.32 -16.75 -6.34
N GLY A 76 2.30 -15.45 -6.04
CA GLY A 76 3.41 -14.56 -6.36
C GLY A 76 4.67 -14.94 -5.56
N TYR A 77 5.84 -14.81 -6.19
CA TYR A 77 7.13 -15.08 -5.59
C TYR A 77 8.20 -14.15 -6.14
N SER A 78 9.04 -13.60 -5.28
CA SER A 78 10.13 -12.73 -5.69
C SER A 78 11.45 -13.19 -5.11
N VAL A 79 12.51 -13.11 -5.91
CA VAL A 79 13.88 -13.24 -5.44
C VAL A 79 14.50 -11.86 -5.43
N VAL A 80 14.88 -11.38 -4.25
CA VAL A 80 15.54 -10.08 -4.06
C VAL A 80 17.04 -10.33 -3.93
N LEU A 81 17.80 -9.85 -4.90
CA LEU A 81 19.26 -9.87 -4.87
C LEU A 81 19.74 -8.55 -4.29
N ILE A 82 20.37 -8.62 -3.12
CA ILE A 82 20.91 -7.45 -2.43
C ILE A 82 22.41 -7.39 -2.70
N ALA A 83 22.89 -6.28 -3.22
CA ALA A 83 24.31 -6.04 -3.42
C ALA A 83 24.95 -5.49 -2.13
N THR A 84 26.28 -5.61 -2.02
CA THR A 84 27.05 -5.15 -0.84
C THR A 84 26.93 -3.65 -0.56
N ASN A 85 26.50 -2.85 -1.55
CA ASN A 85 26.25 -1.42 -1.39
C ASN A 85 24.80 -1.08 -1.01
N GLY A 86 23.95 -2.10 -0.71
CA GLY A 86 22.54 -1.92 -0.37
C GLY A 86 21.58 -1.76 -1.56
N GLU A 87 22.10 -1.69 -2.81
CA GLU A 87 21.27 -1.72 -4.01
C GLU A 87 20.66 -3.10 -4.20
N ARG A 88 19.48 -3.15 -4.82
CA ARG A 88 18.76 -4.41 -5.01
C ARG A 88 18.23 -4.58 -6.43
N THR A 89 18.19 -5.83 -6.85
CA THR A 89 17.46 -6.27 -8.06
C THR A 89 16.39 -7.27 -7.65
N ILE A 90 15.17 -7.09 -8.14
CA ILE A 90 14.04 -7.96 -7.83
C ILE A 90 13.67 -8.75 -9.07
N LEU A 91 13.76 -10.07 -8.98
CA LEU A 91 13.22 -11.00 -9.96
C LEU A 91 11.82 -11.38 -9.49
N ASN A 92 10.80 -10.79 -10.11
CA ASN A 92 9.42 -10.87 -9.63
C ASN A 92 8.58 -11.79 -10.51
N HIS A 93 8.06 -12.85 -9.92
CA HIS A 93 6.94 -13.63 -10.46
C HIS A 93 5.65 -13.19 -9.77
N ARG A 94 4.78 -12.51 -10.51
CA ARG A 94 3.53 -11.94 -9.96
C ARG A 94 2.46 -12.97 -9.65
N GLY A 95 2.74 -14.23 -9.92
CA GLY A 95 1.73 -15.28 -9.84
C GLY A 95 0.86 -15.33 -11.11
N TYR A 96 -0.01 -16.32 -11.15
CA TYR A 96 -0.95 -16.53 -12.24
C TYR A 96 -2.31 -16.94 -11.70
N ALA A 97 -3.36 -16.29 -12.13
CA ALA A 97 -4.71 -16.49 -11.64
C ALA A 97 -5.65 -17.16 -12.68
N GLY A 98 -5.10 -17.98 -13.55
CA GLY A 98 -5.91 -18.84 -14.45
C GLY A 98 -6.73 -18.12 -15.51
N GLY A 99 -6.48 -16.82 -15.77
CA GLY A 99 -7.24 -16.00 -16.71
C GLY A 99 -6.99 -14.51 -16.51
N LYS A 100 -7.84 -13.67 -17.09
CA LYS A 100 -7.67 -12.21 -17.00
C LYS A 100 -7.90 -11.67 -15.60
N HIS A 101 -8.74 -12.34 -14.79
CA HIS A 101 -9.05 -11.90 -13.41
C HIS A 101 -9.21 -13.15 -12.52
N PRO A 102 -8.68 -13.11 -11.27
CA PRO A 102 -8.93 -14.14 -10.30
C PRO A 102 -10.41 -14.14 -9.89
N ARG A 103 -10.91 -15.31 -9.52
CA ARG A 103 -12.18 -15.40 -8.82
C ARG A 103 -11.94 -14.96 -7.38
N LEU A 104 -12.66 -13.96 -6.92
CA LEU A 104 -12.60 -13.47 -5.53
C LEU A 104 -13.88 -13.83 -4.78
N ASP A 105 -13.77 -13.94 -3.47
CA ASP A 105 -14.94 -14.02 -2.59
C ASP A 105 -15.28 -12.62 -2.08
N TYR A 106 -16.25 -11.98 -2.74
CA TYR A 106 -16.71 -10.64 -2.38
C TYR A 106 -17.51 -10.59 -1.07
N GLY A 107 -17.85 -11.74 -0.48
CA GLY A 107 -18.60 -11.80 0.78
C GLY A 107 -17.91 -11.04 1.92
N ALA A 108 -16.59 -11.01 1.94
CA ALA A 108 -15.82 -10.26 2.93
C ALA A 108 -16.06 -8.74 2.86
N ILE A 109 -16.42 -8.20 1.68
CA ILE A 109 -16.72 -6.77 1.52
C ILE A 109 -18.01 -6.40 2.25
N HIS A 110 -19.00 -7.28 2.25
CA HIS A 110 -20.36 -6.96 2.70
C HIS A 110 -20.48 -6.55 4.17
N SER A 111 -19.52 -6.93 5.00
CA SER A 111 -19.48 -6.63 6.44
C SER A 111 -18.32 -5.71 6.84
N ALA A 112 -17.55 -5.25 5.89
CA ALA A 112 -16.42 -4.37 6.16
C ALA A 112 -16.88 -2.90 6.32
N ASP A 113 -16.18 -2.13 7.15
CA ASP A 113 -16.33 -0.67 7.20
C ASP A 113 -15.51 0.00 6.09
N TRP A 114 -14.35 -0.60 5.76
CA TRP A 114 -13.41 -0.12 4.77
C TRP A 114 -12.85 -1.25 3.93
N ILE A 115 -12.61 -0.97 2.66
CA ILE A 115 -11.75 -1.79 1.81
C ILE A 115 -10.53 -0.98 1.36
N TYR A 116 -9.43 -1.71 1.15
CA TYR A 116 -8.17 -1.13 0.69
C TYR A 116 -7.68 -1.90 -0.54
N PRO A 117 -8.17 -1.57 -1.73
CA PRO A 117 -7.58 -2.08 -2.97
C PRO A 117 -6.17 -1.48 -3.15
N THR A 118 -5.23 -2.35 -3.47
CA THR A 118 -3.88 -1.97 -3.89
C THR A 118 -3.65 -2.47 -5.31
N SER A 119 -2.40 -2.57 -5.79
CA SER A 119 -2.15 -3.04 -7.15
C SER A 119 -2.80 -4.39 -7.43
N LEU A 120 -3.65 -4.44 -8.43
CA LEU A 120 -4.35 -5.64 -8.91
C LEU A 120 -3.66 -6.28 -10.12
N GLY A 121 -2.55 -5.69 -10.58
CA GLY A 121 -1.76 -6.18 -11.70
C GLY A 121 -2.31 -5.81 -13.07
N ASP A 122 -1.73 -6.41 -14.11
CA ASP A 122 -2.10 -6.12 -15.50
C ASP A 122 -3.57 -6.44 -15.76
N GLY A 123 -4.30 -5.47 -16.31
CA GLY A 123 -5.73 -5.57 -16.54
C GLY A 123 -6.58 -5.46 -15.26
N GLY A 124 -6.05 -4.94 -14.16
CA GLY A 124 -6.72 -4.82 -12.87
C GLY A 124 -7.89 -3.83 -12.83
N LEU A 125 -7.99 -2.86 -13.74
CA LEU A 125 -9.07 -1.86 -13.72
C LEU A 125 -10.49 -2.45 -13.78
N PRO A 126 -10.83 -3.46 -14.64
CA PRO A 126 -12.12 -4.12 -14.58
C PRO A 126 -12.39 -4.81 -13.24
N LEU A 127 -11.36 -5.41 -12.62
CA LEU A 127 -11.48 -6.01 -11.29
C LEU A 127 -11.71 -4.93 -10.23
N LEU A 128 -10.97 -3.82 -10.30
CA LEU A 128 -11.17 -2.66 -9.42
C LEU A 128 -12.60 -2.12 -9.52
N ARG A 129 -13.16 -2.01 -10.75
CA ARG A 129 -14.56 -1.63 -10.95
C ARG A 129 -15.50 -2.57 -10.20
N HIS A 130 -15.34 -3.89 -10.33
CA HIS A 130 -16.17 -4.84 -9.61
C HIS A 130 -16.06 -4.72 -8.09
N ILE A 131 -14.84 -4.50 -7.57
CA ILE A 131 -14.62 -4.28 -6.14
C ILE A 131 -15.35 -3.01 -5.67
N ILE A 132 -15.25 -1.92 -6.44
CA ILE A 132 -15.94 -0.66 -6.16
C ILE A 132 -17.46 -0.86 -6.20
N ASP A 133 -17.98 -1.49 -7.24
CA ASP A 133 -19.43 -1.74 -7.38
C ASP A 133 -19.97 -2.55 -6.19
N GLU A 134 -19.22 -3.54 -5.68
CA GLU A 134 -19.62 -4.30 -4.48
C GLU A 134 -19.53 -3.43 -3.20
N ALA A 135 -18.50 -2.60 -3.06
CA ALA A 135 -18.36 -1.70 -1.93
C ALA A 135 -19.51 -0.68 -1.87
N GLU A 136 -19.87 -0.06 -3.00
CA GLU A 136 -20.96 0.90 -3.09
C GLU A 136 -22.32 0.28 -2.71
N LYS A 137 -22.63 -0.94 -3.20
CA LYS A 137 -23.87 -1.66 -2.85
C LYS A 137 -24.02 -1.84 -1.34
N HIS A 138 -22.92 -2.03 -0.63
CA HIS A 138 -22.89 -2.29 0.81
C HIS A 138 -22.50 -1.06 1.64
N LYS A 139 -22.28 0.10 0.99
CA LYS A 139 -21.85 1.36 1.62
C LYS A 139 -20.52 1.25 2.37
N VAL A 140 -19.62 0.44 1.86
CA VAL A 140 -18.29 0.26 2.38
C VAL A 140 -17.38 1.35 1.82
N LYS A 141 -16.59 1.97 2.67
CA LYS A 141 -15.66 3.04 2.28
C LYS A 141 -14.43 2.48 1.60
N ILE A 142 -13.83 3.27 0.72
CA ILE A 142 -12.72 2.84 -0.11
C ILE A 142 -11.51 3.76 0.09
N MET A 143 -10.39 3.20 0.49
CA MET A 143 -9.09 3.84 0.31
C MET A 143 -8.33 3.13 -0.80
N LEU A 144 -7.98 3.84 -1.85
CA LEU A 144 -7.27 3.31 -3.01
C LEU A 144 -5.79 3.73 -2.98
N ASN A 145 -4.91 2.75 -3.19
CA ASN A 145 -3.48 2.96 -3.45
C ASN A 145 -3.12 2.25 -4.77
N PRO A 146 -3.38 2.89 -5.92
CA PRO A 146 -3.11 2.30 -7.23
C PRO A 146 -1.61 2.20 -7.48
N ALA A 147 -1.20 1.32 -8.41
CA ALA A 147 0.18 1.22 -8.86
C ALA A 147 0.27 1.30 -10.39
N GLY A 148 1.46 1.08 -10.94
CA GLY A 148 1.74 1.23 -12.36
C GLY A 148 0.70 0.65 -13.32
N PRO A 149 0.19 -0.59 -13.14
CA PRO A 149 -0.81 -1.16 -14.03
C PRO A 149 -2.12 -0.37 -14.10
N GLU A 150 -2.64 0.09 -12.97
CA GLU A 150 -3.87 0.90 -12.91
C GLU A 150 -3.63 2.31 -13.44
N LEU A 151 -2.46 2.87 -13.17
CA LEU A 151 -2.04 4.21 -13.60
C LEU A 151 -1.67 4.28 -15.09
N ALA A 152 -1.46 3.14 -15.76
CA ALA A 152 -1.21 3.08 -17.19
C ALA A 152 -2.44 3.53 -18.04
N GLU A 153 -3.64 3.55 -17.44
CA GLU A 153 -4.88 4.01 -18.07
C GLU A 153 -5.54 5.12 -17.22
N PRO A 154 -4.91 6.31 -17.09
CA PRO A 154 -5.29 7.32 -16.10
C PRO A 154 -6.73 7.82 -16.24
N ASP A 155 -7.24 7.95 -17.47
CA ASP A 155 -8.62 8.43 -17.68
C ASP A 155 -9.66 7.41 -17.23
N LYS A 156 -9.39 6.11 -17.41
CA LYS A 156 -10.26 5.07 -16.89
C LYS A 156 -10.19 4.98 -15.37
N LEU A 157 -9.00 5.17 -14.80
CA LEU A 157 -8.85 5.21 -13.34
C LEU A 157 -9.58 6.42 -12.74
N LYS A 158 -9.44 7.61 -13.33
CA LYS A 158 -10.17 8.82 -12.87
C LYS A 158 -11.68 8.62 -12.82
N ALA A 159 -12.24 7.93 -13.80
CA ALA A 159 -13.67 7.61 -13.81
C ALA A 159 -14.13 6.69 -12.66
N LEU A 160 -13.19 6.06 -11.95
CA LEU A 160 -13.46 5.25 -10.76
C LEU A 160 -13.30 6.02 -9.46
N LEU A 161 -12.55 7.14 -9.49
CA LEU A 161 -12.16 7.88 -8.29
C LEU A 161 -13.34 8.57 -7.60
N GLU A 162 -14.45 8.83 -8.31
CA GLU A 162 -15.67 9.43 -7.73
C GLU A 162 -16.27 8.56 -6.60
N SER A 163 -16.01 7.26 -6.64
CA SER A 163 -16.47 6.28 -5.64
C SER A 163 -15.42 5.99 -4.55
N VAL A 164 -14.28 6.68 -4.57
CA VAL A 164 -13.17 6.49 -3.64
C VAL A 164 -13.21 7.55 -2.54
N ASP A 165 -13.12 7.15 -1.27
CA ASP A 165 -13.12 8.07 -0.13
C ASP A 165 -11.72 8.66 0.13
N VAL A 166 -10.66 7.88 -0.08
CA VAL A 166 -9.27 8.29 0.15
C VAL A 166 -8.39 7.79 -1.00
N LEU A 167 -7.63 8.68 -1.60
CA LEU A 167 -6.59 8.34 -2.58
C LEU A 167 -5.21 8.60 -1.98
N CYS A 168 -4.34 7.59 -2.00
CA CYS A 168 -2.95 7.71 -1.59
C CYS A 168 -2.03 7.28 -2.73
N THR A 169 -1.13 8.16 -3.16
CA THR A 169 -0.12 7.90 -4.19
C THR A 169 1.19 8.57 -3.84
N ASN A 170 2.25 8.22 -4.54
CA ASN A 170 3.45 9.05 -4.55
C ASN A 170 3.32 10.18 -5.58
N LYS A 171 4.30 11.11 -5.57
CA LYS A 171 4.31 12.27 -6.46
C LYS A 171 4.26 11.90 -7.94
N GLU A 172 5.10 10.96 -8.35
CA GLU A 172 5.20 10.53 -9.76
C GLU A 172 3.90 9.88 -10.24
N GLU A 173 3.28 9.07 -9.39
CA GLU A 173 1.98 8.45 -9.65
C GLU A 173 0.85 9.49 -9.74
N MET A 174 0.83 10.47 -8.83
CA MET A 174 -0.17 11.54 -8.87
C MET A 174 -0.04 12.41 -10.12
N GLN A 175 1.18 12.67 -10.59
CA GLN A 175 1.43 13.41 -11.83
C GLN A 175 0.89 12.72 -13.09
N LEU A 176 0.63 11.42 -13.05
CA LEU A 176 -0.09 10.72 -14.12
C LEU A 176 -1.60 11.00 -14.11
N LEU A 177 -2.14 11.39 -12.97
CA LEU A 177 -3.58 11.66 -12.79
C LEU A 177 -3.91 13.14 -12.93
N VAL A 178 -3.13 14.02 -12.36
CA VAL A 178 -3.40 15.47 -12.35
C VAL A 178 -2.14 16.28 -12.66
N ALA A 179 -2.31 17.48 -13.17
CA ALA A 179 -1.21 18.43 -13.37
C ALA A 179 -0.74 19.01 -12.02
N GLY A 180 0.54 19.24 -11.87
CA GLY A 180 1.15 19.89 -10.70
C GLY A 180 2.64 19.56 -10.58
N GLU A 181 3.39 20.51 -10.01
CA GLU A 181 4.83 20.38 -9.78
C GLU A 181 5.15 20.12 -8.31
N THR A 182 4.34 20.66 -7.42
CA THR A 182 4.48 20.51 -5.97
C THR A 182 3.49 19.48 -5.41
N LEU A 183 3.81 18.89 -4.25
CA LEU A 183 2.90 17.97 -3.56
C LEU A 183 1.57 18.65 -3.22
N GLU A 184 1.62 19.93 -2.90
CA GLU A 184 0.45 20.72 -2.53
C GLU A 184 -0.47 20.93 -3.73
N GLU A 185 0.06 21.38 -4.89
CA GLU A 185 -0.72 21.50 -6.13
C GLU A 185 -1.36 20.18 -6.54
N LEU A 186 -0.59 19.10 -6.51
CA LEU A 186 -1.09 17.77 -6.84
C LEU A 186 -2.23 17.32 -5.92
N ALA A 187 -2.06 17.52 -4.61
CA ALA A 187 -3.09 17.15 -3.63
C ALA A 187 -4.37 17.96 -3.81
N LEU A 188 -4.25 19.27 -4.03
CA LEU A 188 -5.40 20.17 -4.23
C LEU A 188 -6.12 19.88 -5.54
N HIS A 189 -5.41 19.64 -6.65
CA HIS A 189 -6.02 19.31 -7.93
C HIS A 189 -6.74 17.95 -7.89
N ALA A 190 -6.22 16.98 -7.14
CA ALA A 190 -6.85 15.68 -7.00
C ALA A 190 -8.15 15.71 -6.17
N LEU A 191 -8.40 16.76 -5.37
CA LEU A 191 -9.68 16.97 -4.67
C LEU A 191 -10.89 17.08 -5.61
N HIS A 192 -10.67 17.35 -6.90
CA HIS A 192 -11.76 17.30 -7.89
C HIS A 192 -12.32 15.90 -8.10
N TYR A 193 -11.60 14.87 -7.72
CA TYR A 193 -11.96 13.47 -7.94
C TYR A 193 -12.25 12.70 -6.64
N VAL A 194 -11.57 13.07 -5.54
CA VAL A 194 -11.59 12.29 -4.29
C VAL A 194 -11.63 13.24 -3.09
N PRO A 195 -12.46 12.99 -2.07
CA PRO A 195 -12.60 13.91 -0.93
C PRO A 195 -11.38 13.98 -0.01
N VAL A 196 -10.56 12.93 0.06
CA VAL A 196 -9.33 12.92 0.85
C VAL A 196 -8.17 12.45 0.00
N VAL A 197 -7.13 13.26 -0.08
CA VAL A 197 -5.96 13.04 -0.95
C VAL A 197 -4.68 13.06 -0.13
N ILE A 198 -3.79 12.12 -0.44
CA ILE A 198 -2.46 12.01 0.17
C ILE A 198 -1.44 11.83 -0.96
N VAL A 199 -0.44 12.71 -0.99
CA VAL A 199 0.66 12.64 -1.97
C VAL A 199 1.99 12.60 -1.23
N SER A 200 2.72 11.51 -1.35
CA SER A 200 4.02 11.31 -0.71
C SER A 200 5.18 11.46 -1.71
N ASP A 201 6.34 11.85 -1.22
CA ASP A 201 7.58 11.98 -2.02
C ASP A 201 8.79 11.45 -1.23
N GLY A 202 8.62 10.29 -0.60
CA GLY A 202 9.67 9.63 0.18
C GLY A 202 10.36 10.60 1.16
N PRO A 203 11.70 10.82 1.02
CA PRO A 203 12.45 11.72 1.90
C PRO A 203 11.99 13.18 1.87
N ASN A 204 11.31 13.61 0.82
CA ASN A 204 10.83 14.99 0.67
C ASN A 204 9.52 15.25 1.43
N GLY A 205 8.95 14.21 2.06
CA GLY A 205 7.78 14.31 2.92
C GLY A 205 6.47 13.99 2.23
N VAL A 206 5.39 14.55 2.76
CA VAL A 206 4.02 14.25 2.34
C VAL A 206 3.14 15.49 2.48
N VAL A 207 2.15 15.59 1.59
CA VAL A 207 1.01 16.50 1.73
C VAL A 207 -0.27 15.69 1.71
N ALA A 208 -1.17 16.01 2.64
CA ALA A 208 -2.51 15.42 2.70
C ALA A 208 -3.57 16.51 2.89
N THR A 209 -4.75 16.29 2.34
CA THR A 209 -5.88 17.20 2.50
C THR A 209 -7.21 16.47 2.49
N ASP A 210 -8.17 16.98 3.25
CA ASP A 210 -9.59 16.55 3.28
C ASP A 210 -10.52 17.62 2.66
N GLY A 211 -9.95 18.56 1.91
CA GLY A 211 -10.66 19.69 1.33
C GLY A 211 -10.94 20.85 2.31
N LYS A 212 -10.71 20.64 3.61
CA LYS A 212 -10.84 21.67 4.66
C LYS A 212 -9.51 22.03 5.27
N THR A 213 -8.70 21.03 5.50
CA THR A 213 -7.39 21.12 6.15
C THR A 213 -6.34 20.58 5.19
N LEU A 214 -5.21 21.25 5.12
CA LEU A 214 -4.00 20.78 4.44
C LEU A 214 -2.92 20.55 5.48
N VAL A 215 -2.37 19.34 5.47
CA VAL A 215 -1.28 18.92 6.34
C VAL A 215 -0.05 18.64 5.50
N ARG A 216 1.06 19.28 5.84
CA ARG A 216 2.39 18.99 5.28
C ARG A 216 3.27 18.42 6.38
N ALA A 217 3.85 17.27 6.14
CA ALA A 217 4.78 16.64 7.05
C ALA A 217 6.12 16.36 6.36
N GLY A 218 7.21 16.53 7.09
CA GLY A 218 8.53 16.05 6.70
C GLY A 218 8.67 14.56 6.99
N MET A 219 9.91 14.11 7.06
CA MET A 219 10.24 12.75 7.53
C MET A 219 10.97 12.83 8.87
N TYR A 220 11.10 11.71 9.54
CA TYR A 220 12.01 11.60 10.68
C TYR A 220 13.45 11.64 10.18
N GLU A 221 14.25 12.53 10.73
CA GLU A 221 15.67 12.69 10.44
C GLU A 221 16.51 11.70 11.24
N ASP A 222 17.75 11.45 10.79
CA ASP A 222 18.75 10.62 11.48
C ASP A 222 18.34 9.15 11.75
N ILE A 223 17.48 8.59 10.92
CA ILE A 223 17.08 7.19 11.02
C ILE A 223 17.87 6.35 10.00
N PRO A 224 18.52 5.25 10.41
CA PRO A 224 19.21 4.38 9.48
C PRO A 224 18.22 3.67 8.56
N VAL A 225 18.36 3.85 7.26
CA VAL A 225 17.56 3.15 6.25
C VAL A 225 18.29 1.86 5.87
N ILE A 226 17.71 0.71 6.24
CA ILE A 226 18.24 -0.62 5.94
C ILE A 226 17.58 -1.18 4.68
N ASP A 227 16.24 -1.17 4.62
CA ASP A 227 15.48 -1.65 3.47
C ASP A 227 14.24 -0.78 3.27
N ARG A 228 14.02 -0.30 2.04
CA ARG A 228 12.85 0.54 1.71
C ARG A 228 11.62 -0.25 1.29
N THR A 229 11.69 -1.58 1.31
CA THR A 229 10.59 -2.44 0.90
C THR A 229 9.41 -2.28 1.86
N GLY A 230 8.22 -2.04 1.30
CA GLY A 230 6.99 -1.88 2.09
C GLY A 230 6.82 -0.52 2.78
N ALA A 231 7.73 0.44 2.61
CA ALA A 231 7.60 1.78 3.20
C ALA A 231 6.31 2.51 2.78
N GLY A 232 5.96 2.43 1.50
CA GLY A 232 4.71 2.98 0.96
C GLY A 232 3.47 2.29 1.51
N ASP A 233 3.48 0.96 1.56
CA ASP A 233 2.40 0.17 2.14
C ASP A 233 2.20 0.50 3.62
N ALA A 234 3.29 0.58 4.38
CA ALA A 234 3.27 0.93 5.79
C ALA A 234 2.76 2.36 6.03
N PHE A 235 3.14 3.31 5.15
CA PHE A 235 2.64 4.67 5.21
C PHE A 235 1.12 4.71 4.97
N ALA A 236 0.67 4.21 3.82
CA ALA A 236 -0.72 4.30 3.41
C ALA A 236 -1.67 3.51 4.34
N SER A 237 -1.28 2.28 4.74
CA SER A 237 -2.04 1.50 5.71
C SER A 237 -2.02 2.11 7.11
N GLY A 238 -0.87 2.68 7.50
CA GLY A 238 -0.75 3.44 8.75
C GLY A 238 -1.73 4.59 8.80
N PHE A 239 -1.85 5.37 7.72
CA PHE A 239 -2.84 6.42 7.62
C PHE A 239 -4.26 5.88 7.80
N LEU A 240 -4.68 4.91 7.01
CA LEU A 240 -6.04 4.38 7.08
C LEU A 240 -6.35 3.78 8.45
N SER A 241 -5.37 3.12 9.07
CA SER A 241 -5.55 2.53 10.40
C SER A 241 -5.97 3.54 11.48
N GLN A 242 -5.53 4.79 11.35
CA GLN A 242 -5.89 5.86 12.27
C GLN A 242 -7.14 6.62 11.79
N TRP A 243 -7.21 6.93 10.50
CA TRP A 243 -8.33 7.63 9.89
C TRP A 243 -9.66 6.89 10.06
N SER A 244 -9.65 5.58 9.86
CA SER A 244 -10.83 4.73 10.04
C SER A 244 -11.34 4.69 11.49
N GLN A 245 -10.47 4.96 12.46
CA GLN A 245 -10.82 5.09 13.88
C GLN A 245 -11.22 6.52 14.29
N GLY A 246 -11.40 7.44 13.32
CA GLY A 246 -11.87 8.81 13.56
C GLY A 246 -10.78 9.76 14.08
N LYS A 247 -9.51 9.44 13.90
CA LYS A 247 -8.41 10.35 14.16
C LYS A 247 -8.39 11.50 13.15
N SER A 248 -7.85 12.64 13.55
CA SER A 248 -7.66 13.79 12.65
C SER A 248 -6.69 13.46 11.51
N LEU A 249 -6.76 14.25 10.42
CA LEU A 249 -5.83 14.14 9.31
C LEU A 249 -4.37 14.21 9.79
N LYS A 250 -4.08 15.16 10.69
CA LYS A 250 -2.76 15.33 11.29
C LYS A 250 -2.29 14.12 12.07
N GLU A 251 -3.11 13.59 12.98
CA GLU A 251 -2.77 12.41 13.78
C GLU A 251 -2.52 11.20 12.89
N SER A 252 -3.35 11.03 11.84
CA SER A 252 -3.23 9.93 10.88
C SER A 252 -1.92 10.03 10.09
N ILE A 253 -1.50 11.22 9.67
CA ILE A 253 -0.23 11.44 8.97
C ILE A 253 0.98 11.21 9.90
N ILE A 254 0.92 11.64 11.16
CA ILE A 254 1.99 11.39 12.15
C ILE A 254 2.22 9.88 12.30
N PHE A 255 1.15 9.12 12.50
CA PHE A 255 1.27 7.66 12.63
C PHE A 255 1.76 7.00 11.33
N ALA A 256 1.22 7.41 10.17
CA ALA A 256 1.64 6.91 8.87
C ALA A 256 3.15 7.08 8.64
N SER A 257 3.66 8.27 8.92
CA SER A 257 5.09 8.59 8.81
C SER A 257 5.94 7.77 9.77
N ALA A 258 5.50 7.62 11.02
CA ALA A 258 6.20 6.81 12.02
C ALA A 258 6.24 5.33 11.63
N ASN A 259 5.12 4.78 11.13
CA ASN A 259 5.03 3.40 10.70
C ASN A 259 5.95 3.12 9.50
N SER A 260 5.92 3.99 8.48
CA SER A 260 6.82 3.91 7.33
C SER A 260 8.29 4.00 7.73
N THR A 261 8.62 4.94 8.60
CA THR A 261 9.99 5.13 9.12
C THR A 261 10.46 3.88 9.89
N SER A 262 9.61 3.30 10.71
CA SER A 262 9.95 2.07 11.45
C SER A 262 10.22 0.90 10.51
N VAL A 263 9.44 0.75 9.44
CA VAL A 263 9.62 -0.33 8.46
C VAL A 263 10.98 -0.23 7.78
N VAL A 264 11.43 0.94 7.36
CA VAL A 264 12.73 1.07 6.66
C VAL A 264 13.95 0.79 7.53
N THR A 265 13.80 0.66 8.85
CA THR A 265 14.88 0.27 9.78
C THR A 265 15.05 -1.25 9.91
N LYS A 266 14.28 -2.04 9.20
CA LYS A 266 14.31 -3.51 9.24
C LYS A 266 14.44 -4.09 7.83
N ILE A 267 14.90 -5.32 7.73
CA ILE A 267 14.85 -6.06 6.47
C ILE A 267 13.44 -6.61 6.29
N GLY A 268 12.89 -6.45 5.07
CA GLY A 268 11.54 -6.91 4.74
C GLY A 268 10.45 -5.89 5.08
N ALA A 269 9.24 -6.16 4.58
CA ALA A 269 8.16 -5.18 4.55
C ALA A 269 7.27 -5.16 5.81
N LYS A 270 7.45 -6.09 6.75
CA LYS A 270 6.52 -6.31 7.87
C LYS A 270 7.15 -6.16 9.25
N ASP A 271 8.43 -6.51 9.41
CA ASP A 271 9.07 -6.59 10.74
C ASP A 271 9.08 -5.26 11.49
N GLY A 272 9.17 -4.14 10.75
CA GLY A 272 9.14 -2.80 11.31
C GLY A 272 7.74 -2.22 11.51
N ILE A 273 6.66 -2.89 11.12
CA ILE A 273 5.29 -2.37 11.30
C ILE A 273 4.99 -2.19 12.78
N LEU A 274 4.55 -0.99 13.15
CA LEU A 274 4.29 -0.60 14.53
C LEU A 274 3.04 -1.27 15.10
N HIS A 275 3.11 -1.65 16.37
CA HIS A 275 1.96 -2.12 17.14
C HIS A 275 1.19 -0.95 17.77
N ARG A 276 -0.08 -1.19 18.09
CA ARG A 276 -0.94 -0.23 18.79
C ARG A 276 -0.33 0.19 20.13
N GLY A 277 -0.40 1.48 20.43
CA GLY A 277 0.07 2.03 21.70
C GLY A 277 1.55 2.36 21.75
N VAL A 278 2.29 2.21 20.66
CA VAL A 278 3.68 2.69 20.58
C VAL A 278 3.73 4.19 20.76
N LYS A 279 4.66 4.68 21.59
CA LYS A 279 4.91 6.10 21.74
C LYS A 279 5.63 6.62 20.50
N LEU A 280 5.02 7.57 19.84
CA LEU A 280 5.59 8.23 18.67
C LEU A 280 6.51 9.37 19.07
N HIS A 281 7.56 9.59 18.27
CA HIS A 281 8.42 10.76 18.40
C HIS A 281 7.77 11.97 17.73
N GLU A 282 8.18 13.17 18.12
CA GLU A 282 7.78 14.39 17.43
C GLU A 282 8.42 14.44 16.05
N MET A 283 7.67 15.00 15.09
CA MET A 283 8.13 15.18 13.72
C MET A 283 7.74 16.57 13.21
N PRO A 284 8.46 17.14 12.23
CA PRO A 284 8.06 18.39 11.59
C PRO A 284 6.71 18.20 10.89
N ILE A 285 5.70 18.95 11.32
CA ILE A 285 4.36 18.91 10.73
C ILE A 285 3.74 20.30 10.76
N HIS A 286 3.16 20.70 9.64
CA HIS A 286 2.47 21.97 9.47
C HIS A 286 1.04 21.71 9.01
N GLU A 287 0.10 22.43 9.61
CA GLU A 287 -1.32 22.33 9.33
C GLU A 287 -1.86 23.73 9.03
N ARG A 288 -2.66 23.83 7.98
CA ARG A 288 -3.37 25.06 7.61
C ARG A 288 -4.75 24.76 7.03
N PRO A 289 -5.71 25.69 7.13
CA PRO A 289 -6.96 25.55 6.38
C PRO A 289 -6.71 25.62 4.87
N VAL A 290 -7.57 24.92 4.11
CA VAL A 290 -7.68 25.09 2.66
C VAL A 290 -8.53 26.31 2.39
N ASN A 291 -8.04 27.25 1.59
CA ASN A 291 -8.72 28.47 1.24
C ASN A 291 -9.38 28.36 -0.15
N ALA A 292 -10.42 29.15 -0.42
CA ALA A 292 -11.10 29.17 -1.71
C ALA A 292 -10.18 29.54 -2.92
N ARG A 293 -8.96 30.00 -2.68
CA ARG A 293 -7.96 30.30 -3.72
C ARG A 293 -7.05 29.11 -4.03
N ASP A 294 -7.11 28.08 -3.20
CA ASP A 294 -6.26 26.89 -3.32
C ASP A 294 -6.90 25.83 -4.24
N VAL A 295 -8.23 25.88 -4.47
CA VAL A 295 -9.00 24.89 -5.23
C VAL A 295 -9.58 25.52 -6.51
#